data_181fd8c8c9a8334e891d3d4830fab2a3
#
_entry.id   181fd8c8c9a8334e891d3d4830fab2a3
#
_cell.length_a   1.000
_cell.length_b   1.000
_cell.length_c   1.000
_cell.angle_alpha   90.00
_cell.angle_beta   90.00
_cell.angle_gamma   90.00
#
_symmetry.space_group_name_H-M   'P 1'
#
loop_
_entity.id
_entity.type
_entity.pdbx_description
1 polymer ?
#
loop_
_entity_poly.entity_id
_entity_poly.type
_entity_poly.pdbx_seq_one_letter_code
_entity_poly.pdbx_strand_id
1 'polypeptide(L)'
;MNRNKPYIAFFIAIIMTIGYLFAQDGLNKQKPEEMLIEGEVVDLACFTSRELSGEGHKSCAMRCLTRGTPAGLVDQDGNVFVIIGPSPGYAPYAAQTIRLNGSVEGGRISPKKMEAKAGETWEKVKLSGGAPNTN
;
A
#
# COMPACT_ATOMS: atom_id res chain seq x y z
N MET A 1 59.32 -11.82 19.16
CA MET A 1 58.53 -13.05 18.97
C MET A 1 57.05 -12.70 19.15
N ASN A 2 56.27 -12.69 18.05
CA ASN A 2 54.95 -12.06 17.98
C ASN A 2 53.85 -13.00 18.54
N ARG A 3 53.51 -12.84 19.82
CA ARG A 3 52.56 -13.66 20.59
C ARG A 3 51.06 -13.27 20.34
N ASN A 4 50.82 -12.23 19.54
CA ASN A 4 49.47 -11.70 19.32
C ASN A 4 48.79 -12.14 18.01
N LYS A 5 49.44 -12.98 17.21
CA LYS A 5 48.92 -13.45 15.92
C LYS A 5 47.62 -14.26 15.99
N PRO A 6 47.36 -15.15 16.98
CA PRO A 6 46.12 -15.93 17.02
C PRO A 6 44.90 -15.10 17.39
N TYR A 7 45.03 -14.05 18.19
CA TYR A 7 43.89 -13.20 18.60
C TYR A 7 43.39 -12.33 17.44
N ILE A 8 44.32 -11.83 16.60
CA ILE A 8 43.94 -11.00 15.43
C ILE A 8 43.11 -11.82 14.45
N ALA A 9 43.50 -13.07 14.18
CA ALA A 9 42.78 -13.97 13.30
C ALA A 9 41.37 -14.30 13.86
N PHE A 10 41.26 -14.47 15.21
CA PHE A 10 39.99 -14.75 15.87
C PHE A 10 39.05 -13.56 15.82
N PHE A 11 39.54 -12.32 16.02
CA PHE A 11 38.73 -11.09 15.89
C PHE A 11 38.28 -10.85 14.47
N ILE A 12 39.10 -11.10 13.46
CA ILE A 12 38.73 -10.97 12.04
C ILE A 12 37.63 -11.98 11.69
N ALA A 13 37.70 -13.22 12.18
CA ALA A 13 36.68 -14.24 11.96
C ALA A 13 35.32 -13.83 12.57
N ILE A 14 35.34 -13.27 13.78
CA ILE A 14 34.08 -12.79 14.45
C ILE A 14 33.48 -11.62 13.69
N ILE A 15 34.28 -10.66 13.23
CA ILE A 15 33.76 -9.50 12.47
C ILE A 15 33.16 -9.95 11.13
N MET A 16 33.79 -10.92 10.45
CA MET A 16 33.28 -11.48 9.20
C MET A 16 31.95 -12.23 9.40
N THR A 17 31.78 -12.98 10.50
CA THR A 17 30.53 -13.70 10.78
C THR A 17 29.39 -12.74 11.15
N ILE A 18 29.66 -11.68 11.91
CA ILE A 18 28.68 -10.65 12.24
C ILE A 18 28.26 -9.87 10.99
N GLY A 19 29.20 -9.50 10.13
CA GLY A 19 28.92 -8.84 8.84
C GLY A 19 28.03 -9.69 7.92
N TYR A 20 28.21 -11.01 7.93
CA TYR A 20 27.41 -11.93 7.12
C TYR A 20 25.96 -12.05 7.60
N LEU A 21 25.72 -11.95 8.92
CA LEU A 21 24.37 -11.98 9.51
C LEU A 21 23.57 -10.71 9.18
N PHE A 22 24.20 -9.55 9.15
CA PHE A 22 23.55 -8.29 8.79
C PHE A 22 23.34 -8.11 7.28
N ALA A 23 24.09 -8.80 6.41
CA ALA A 23 23.94 -8.70 4.97
C ALA A 23 22.71 -9.43 4.42
N GLN A 24 22.07 -10.29 5.20
CA GLN A 24 20.90 -11.08 4.75
C GLN A 24 19.56 -10.35 4.90
N ASP A 25 19.46 -9.33 5.77
CA ASP A 25 18.21 -8.57 5.96
C ASP A 25 17.87 -7.66 4.77
N GLY A 26 18.83 -7.31 3.93
CA GLY A 26 18.62 -6.46 2.75
C GLY A 26 17.99 -7.15 1.53
N LEU A 27 17.84 -8.46 1.52
CA LEU A 27 17.35 -9.25 0.38
C LEU A 27 15.96 -9.87 0.60
N ASN A 28 15.32 -9.59 1.72
CA ASN A 28 13.96 -10.07 1.97
C ASN A 28 12.96 -9.21 1.17
N LYS A 29 12.90 -9.48 -0.14
CA LYS A 29 11.81 -9.04 -1.00
C LYS A 29 10.53 -9.65 -0.41
N GLN A 30 9.75 -8.87 0.34
CA GLN A 30 8.49 -9.33 0.90
C GLN A 30 7.65 -9.91 -0.24
N LYS A 31 7.37 -11.20 -0.16
CA LYS A 31 6.48 -11.87 -1.12
C LYS A 31 5.13 -11.17 -1.04
N PRO A 32 4.54 -10.81 -2.20
CA PRO A 32 3.21 -10.20 -2.20
C PRO A 32 2.21 -11.08 -1.43
N GLU A 33 1.52 -10.50 -0.46
CA GLU A 33 0.53 -11.19 0.35
C GLU A 33 -0.87 -10.84 -0.16
N GLU A 34 -1.73 -11.86 -0.29
CA GLU A 34 -3.14 -11.64 -0.64
C GLU A 34 -3.89 -11.16 0.61
N MET A 35 -4.42 -9.95 0.55
CA MET A 35 -5.12 -9.32 1.66
C MET A 35 -6.48 -8.78 1.22
N LEU A 36 -7.43 -8.77 2.17
CA LEU A 36 -8.67 -8.00 2.08
C LEU A 36 -8.52 -6.77 2.95
N ILE A 37 -8.56 -5.59 2.35
CA ILE A 37 -8.44 -4.31 3.05
C ILE A 37 -9.75 -3.55 2.89
N GLU A 38 -10.32 -3.12 4.00
CA GLU A 38 -11.46 -2.21 4.06
C GLU A 38 -10.97 -0.82 4.43
N GLY A 39 -11.39 0.20 3.68
CA GLY A 39 -10.95 1.57 3.94
C GLY A 39 -11.66 2.60 3.08
N GLU A 40 -11.37 3.87 3.36
CA GLU A 40 -11.86 5.02 2.59
C GLU A 40 -11.00 5.27 1.36
N VAL A 41 -11.64 5.56 0.24
CA VAL A 41 -10.96 6.00 -1.00
C VAL A 41 -10.59 7.47 -0.90
N VAL A 42 -9.31 7.77 -1.00
CA VAL A 42 -8.78 9.13 -0.98
C VAL A 42 -7.97 9.44 -2.24
N ASP A 43 -7.85 10.73 -2.60
CA ASP A 43 -6.80 11.16 -3.49
C ASP A 43 -5.52 11.39 -2.69
N LEU A 44 -4.43 10.77 -3.13
CA LEU A 44 -3.18 10.80 -2.36
C LEU A 44 -2.51 12.17 -2.32
N ALA A 45 -2.78 13.06 -3.28
CA ALA A 45 -2.15 14.39 -3.27
C ALA A 45 -2.66 15.25 -2.10
N CYS A 46 -3.99 15.33 -1.93
CA CYS A 46 -4.56 16.10 -0.82
C CYS A 46 -4.43 15.39 0.52
N PHE A 47 -4.57 14.06 0.52
CA PHE A 47 -4.43 13.29 1.75
C PHE A 47 -3.01 13.40 2.34
N THR A 48 -1.96 13.16 1.54
CA THR A 48 -0.58 13.21 2.03
C THR A 48 -0.08 14.60 2.38
N SER A 49 -0.63 15.65 1.74
CA SER A 49 -0.21 17.03 1.98
C SER A 49 -0.94 17.71 3.14
N ARG A 50 -2.20 17.31 3.43
CA ARG A 50 -3.08 18.02 4.36
C ARG A 50 -4.01 17.10 5.16
N GLU A 51 -3.86 15.79 5.04
CA GLU A 51 -4.74 14.79 5.69
C GLU A 51 -6.23 14.97 5.35
N LEU A 52 -6.52 15.45 4.14
CA LEU A 52 -7.91 15.71 3.71
C LEU A 52 -8.58 14.40 3.29
N SER A 53 -9.70 14.08 3.93
CA SER A 53 -10.52 12.89 3.70
C SER A 53 -11.99 13.16 4.06
N GLY A 54 -12.82 12.14 3.94
CA GLY A 54 -14.21 12.17 4.33
C GLY A 54 -15.12 12.95 3.38
N GLU A 55 -16.40 13.01 3.73
CA GLU A 55 -17.47 13.59 2.90
C GLU A 55 -17.20 15.06 2.56
N GLY A 56 -16.61 15.83 3.48
CA GLY A 56 -16.27 17.25 3.26
C GLY A 56 -15.26 17.46 2.14
N HIS A 57 -14.43 16.45 1.83
CA HIS A 57 -13.41 16.52 0.77
C HIS A 57 -13.84 15.78 -0.51
N LYS A 58 -14.92 15.05 -0.51
CA LYS A 58 -15.39 14.17 -1.59
C LYS A 58 -15.35 14.79 -2.99
N SER A 59 -15.93 16.00 -3.16
CA SER A 59 -15.99 16.65 -4.47
C SER A 59 -14.62 17.02 -5.02
N CYS A 60 -13.68 17.39 -4.14
CA CYS A 60 -12.31 17.67 -4.52
C CYS A 60 -11.56 16.37 -4.87
N ALA A 61 -11.65 15.34 -4.03
CA ALA A 61 -11.06 14.04 -4.26
C ALA A 61 -11.54 13.42 -5.58
N MET A 62 -12.85 13.48 -5.86
CA MET A 62 -13.43 13.01 -7.12
C MET A 62 -12.76 13.70 -8.33
N ARG A 63 -12.61 15.03 -8.30
CA ARG A 63 -11.96 15.78 -9.40
C ARG A 63 -10.49 15.42 -9.57
N CYS A 64 -9.78 15.25 -8.45
CA CYS A 64 -8.36 14.86 -8.46
C CYS A 64 -8.18 13.48 -9.06
N LEU A 65 -8.96 12.49 -8.60
CA LEU A 65 -8.94 11.12 -9.11
C LEU A 65 -9.30 11.06 -10.61
N THR A 66 -10.32 11.79 -11.04
CA THR A 66 -10.73 11.89 -12.45
C THR A 66 -9.59 12.41 -13.33
N ARG A 67 -8.73 13.28 -12.80
CA ARG A 67 -7.58 13.84 -13.52
C ARG A 67 -6.32 12.96 -13.43
N GLY A 68 -6.42 11.79 -12.80
CA GLY A 68 -5.33 10.84 -12.70
C GLY A 68 -4.43 11.00 -11.47
N THR A 69 -4.83 11.80 -10.47
CA THR A 69 -4.15 11.78 -9.17
C THR A 69 -4.22 10.37 -8.59
N PRO A 70 -3.10 9.81 -8.09
CA PRO A 70 -3.12 8.45 -7.55
C PRO A 70 -4.17 8.26 -6.46
N ALA A 71 -4.90 7.14 -6.54
CA ALA A 71 -5.87 6.75 -5.54
C ALA A 71 -5.18 6.03 -4.36
N GLY A 72 -5.67 6.28 -3.16
CA GLY A 72 -5.29 5.57 -1.95
C GLY A 72 -6.49 4.94 -1.26
N LEU A 73 -6.22 3.93 -0.45
CA LEU A 73 -7.15 3.34 0.50
C LEU A 73 -6.62 3.58 1.91
N VAL A 74 -7.38 4.22 2.75
CA VAL A 74 -7.03 4.47 4.17
C VAL A 74 -7.88 3.56 5.03
N ASP A 75 -7.25 2.66 5.78
CA ASP A 75 -7.95 1.74 6.66
C ASP A 75 -8.34 2.39 8.00
N GLN A 76 -9.01 1.63 8.88
CA GLN A 76 -9.48 2.12 10.19
C GLN A 76 -8.33 2.45 11.15
N ASP A 77 -7.15 1.88 10.94
CA ASP A 77 -5.95 2.12 11.76
C ASP A 77 -5.13 3.31 11.22
N GLY A 78 -5.56 3.92 10.12
CA GLY A 78 -4.87 5.02 9.45
C GLY A 78 -3.74 4.58 8.53
N ASN A 79 -3.60 3.28 8.24
CA ASN A 79 -2.63 2.83 7.25
C ASN A 79 -3.09 3.21 5.84
N VAL A 80 -2.14 3.66 5.04
CA VAL A 80 -2.38 4.11 3.67
C VAL A 80 -1.84 3.12 2.67
N PHE A 81 -2.70 2.64 1.78
CA PHE A 81 -2.34 1.75 0.69
C PHE A 81 -2.51 2.47 -0.64
N VAL A 82 -1.43 2.55 -1.42
CA VAL A 82 -1.52 3.08 -2.79
C VAL A 82 -2.23 2.05 -3.67
N ILE A 83 -3.31 2.43 -4.31
CA ILE A 83 -4.05 1.55 -5.21
C ILE A 83 -3.36 1.52 -6.58
N ILE A 84 -2.93 0.34 -7.00
CA ILE A 84 -2.32 0.13 -8.32
C ILE A 84 -3.41 -0.10 -9.35
N GLY A 85 -3.69 0.92 -10.15
CA GLY A 85 -4.73 0.91 -11.18
C GLY A 85 -5.08 2.31 -11.66
N PRO A 86 -5.89 2.43 -12.72
CA PRO A 86 -6.34 3.72 -13.24
C PRO A 86 -7.22 4.47 -12.22
N SER A 87 -6.71 5.57 -11.68
CA SER A 87 -7.39 6.38 -10.65
C SER A 87 -8.78 6.90 -11.04
N PRO A 88 -9.07 7.27 -12.34
CA PRO A 88 -10.40 7.74 -12.70
C PRO A 88 -11.52 6.76 -12.39
N GLY A 89 -11.25 5.44 -12.42
CA GLY A 89 -12.24 4.42 -12.03
C GLY A 89 -12.65 4.48 -10.56
N TYR A 90 -11.80 5.02 -9.70
CA TYR A 90 -12.07 5.18 -8.27
C TYR A 90 -12.77 6.51 -7.92
N ALA A 91 -12.85 7.45 -8.87
CA ALA A 91 -13.46 8.76 -8.63
C ALA A 91 -14.93 8.70 -8.11
N PRO A 92 -15.82 7.81 -8.61
CA PRO A 92 -17.16 7.67 -8.06
C PRO A 92 -17.20 7.21 -6.60
N TYR A 93 -16.12 6.58 -6.13
CA TYR A 93 -16.00 6.04 -4.77
C TYR A 93 -15.21 6.95 -3.82
N ALA A 94 -14.84 8.16 -4.25
CA ALA A 94 -14.16 9.14 -3.40
C ALA A 94 -14.92 9.38 -2.09
N ALA A 95 -14.19 9.33 -0.96
CA ALA A 95 -14.72 9.44 0.40
C ALA A 95 -15.72 8.32 0.78
N GLN A 96 -15.75 7.23 0.04
CA GLN A 96 -16.57 6.06 0.38
C GLN A 96 -15.68 4.93 0.93
N THR A 97 -16.25 4.14 1.83
CA THR A 97 -15.63 2.92 2.31
C THR A 97 -15.84 1.81 1.28
N ILE A 98 -14.74 1.22 0.84
CA ILE A 98 -14.72 0.07 -0.06
C ILE A 98 -13.92 -1.07 0.54
N ARG A 99 -14.06 -2.26 -0.03
CA ARG A 99 -13.20 -3.41 0.22
C ARG A 99 -12.43 -3.75 -1.03
N LEU A 100 -11.10 -3.85 -0.90
CA LEU A 100 -10.23 -4.37 -1.95
C LEU A 100 -9.59 -5.68 -1.50
N ASN A 101 -9.77 -6.72 -2.29
CA ASN A 101 -9.00 -7.93 -2.16
C ASN A 101 -7.95 -7.96 -3.27
N GLY A 102 -6.70 -8.15 -2.91
CA GLY A 102 -5.61 -8.13 -3.87
C GLY A 102 -4.25 -8.41 -3.24
N SER A 103 -3.24 -8.31 -4.06
CA SER A 103 -1.86 -8.53 -3.65
C SER A 103 -1.28 -7.26 -3.06
N VAL A 104 -0.77 -7.35 -1.83
CA VAL A 104 -0.19 -6.21 -1.09
C VAL A 104 1.32 -6.39 -0.97
N GLU A 105 2.06 -5.34 -1.31
CA GLU A 105 3.51 -5.27 -1.18
C GLU A 105 3.94 -3.82 -0.90
N GLY A 106 4.67 -3.59 0.19
CA GLY A 106 5.26 -2.29 0.50
C GLY A 106 4.25 -1.13 0.52
N GLY A 107 3.07 -1.31 1.13
CA GLY A 107 2.04 -0.28 1.19
C GLY A 107 1.30 -0.03 -0.13
N ARG A 108 1.42 -0.93 -1.09
CA ARG A 108 0.70 -0.87 -2.38
C ARG A 108 -0.22 -2.06 -2.48
N ILE A 109 -1.44 -1.86 -2.97
CA ILE A 109 -2.39 -2.91 -3.27
C ILE A 109 -2.66 -3.00 -4.77
N SER A 110 -2.51 -4.21 -5.33
CA SER A 110 -2.91 -4.53 -6.70
C SER A 110 -4.27 -5.24 -6.65
N PRO A 111 -5.37 -4.52 -6.93
CA PRO A 111 -6.72 -5.05 -6.71
C PRO A 111 -7.07 -6.16 -7.70
N LYS A 112 -7.67 -7.23 -7.17
CA LYS A 112 -8.25 -8.34 -7.94
C LYS A 112 -9.78 -8.36 -7.82
N LYS A 113 -10.31 -7.95 -6.67
CA LYS A 113 -11.76 -7.83 -6.40
C LYS A 113 -12.03 -6.57 -5.62
N MET A 114 -13.20 -6.00 -5.84
CA MET A 114 -13.69 -4.84 -5.13
C MET A 114 -15.15 -5.04 -4.71
N GLU A 115 -15.46 -4.52 -3.55
CA GLU A 115 -16.85 -4.37 -3.06
C GLU A 115 -17.01 -2.93 -2.56
N ALA A 116 -18.11 -2.30 -2.92
CA ALA A 116 -18.50 -0.99 -2.44
C ALA A 116 -19.63 -1.11 -1.42
N LYS A 117 -19.63 -0.26 -0.42
CA LYS A 117 -20.68 -0.25 0.61
C LYS A 117 -21.94 0.41 0.07
N ALA A 118 -23.06 -0.30 0.09
CA ALA A 118 -24.40 0.17 -0.29
C ALA A 118 -25.32 0.03 0.92
N GLY A 119 -25.43 1.10 1.71
CA GLY A 119 -26.12 1.06 3.00
C GLY A 119 -25.39 0.13 3.99
N GLU A 120 -26.05 -0.94 4.44
CA GLU A 120 -25.44 -1.96 5.32
C GLU A 120 -24.88 -3.18 4.59
N THR A 121 -25.04 -3.22 3.25
CA THR A 121 -24.60 -4.35 2.42
C THR A 121 -23.36 -4.01 1.60
N TRP A 122 -22.71 -5.05 1.07
CA TRP A 122 -21.55 -4.93 0.19
C TRP A 122 -21.93 -5.40 -1.22
N GLU A 123 -21.72 -4.56 -2.20
CA GLU A 123 -21.97 -4.85 -3.60
C GLU A 123 -20.66 -5.07 -4.35
N LYS A 124 -20.61 -6.16 -5.14
CA LYS A 124 -19.44 -6.46 -5.95
C LYS A 124 -19.33 -5.50 -7.12
N VAL A 125 -18.16 -4.90 -7.27
CA VAL A 125 -17.82 -3.99 -8.37
C VAL A 125 -16.87 -4.72 -9.32
N LYS A 126 -17.21 -4.70 -10.62
CA LYS A 126 -16.33 -5.28 -11.66
C LYS A 126 -15.10 -4.40 -11.84
N LEU A 127 -13.93 -5.03 -11.82
CA LEU A 127 -12.66 -4.39 -12.11
C LEU A 127 -12.19 -4.70 -13.53
N SER A 128 -11.52 -3.73 -14.15
CA SER A 128 -10.78 -3.88 -15.40
C SER A 128 -9.45 -3.13 -15.28
N GLY A 129 -8.33 -3.82 -15.48
CA GLY A 129 -7.01 -3.22 -15.33
C GLY A 129 -6.73 -2.67 -13.94
N GLY A 130 -7.30 -3.28 -12.88
CA GLY A 130 -7.11 -2.85 -11.49
C GLY A 130 -7.99 -1.67 -11.05
N ALA A 131 -8.98 -1.26 -11.86
CA ALA A 131 -9.91 -0.20 -11.49
C ALA A 131 -11.38 -0.57 -11.79
N PRO A 132 -12.34 0.06 -11.11
CA PRO A 132 -13.77 -0.07 -11.40
C PRO A 132 -14.11 0.32 -12.85
N ASN A 133 -14.97 -0.48 -13.48
CA ASN A 133 -15.55 -0.12 -14.78
C ASN A 133 -16.56 1.02 -14.59
N THR A 134 -16.34 2.13 -15.29
CA THR A 134 -17.22 3.32 -15.28
C THR A 134 -18.15 3.34 -16.52
N ASN A 135 -18.69 2.18 -16.91
CA ASN A 135 -19.70 2.14 -17.99
C ASN A 135 -21.08 2.40 -17.46
#